data_060dbdd5013fb7fe322d10414567ee74
#
_entry.id   060dbdd5013fb7fe322d10414567ee74
#
_cell.length_a   1.000
_cell.length_b   1.000
_cell.length_c   1.000
_cell.angle_alpha   90.00
_cell.angle_beta   90.00
_cell.angle_gamma   90.00
#
_symmetry.space_group_name_H-M   'P 1'
#
loop_
_entity.id
_entity.type
_entity.pdbx_description
1 polymer ?
#
loop_
_entity_poly.entity_id
_entity_poly.type
_entity_poly.pdbx_seq_one_letter_code
_entity_poly.pdbx_strand_id
1 'polypeptide(L)'
;MELIRVQDSDYRKTYELYMTFPENENGYMNNVYGYNYEQFLEWIEKKRNWSLGKELPEGFVPDTTYVLVDEDVYVGVFNLRHCLNDFLREGPGHIGYCISEKYRGRGYATKGLKLTLEKAGQRLSLIHI
;
A
#
# COMPACT_ATOMS: atom_id res chain seq x y z
N MET A 1 -4.94 -2.40 15.67
CA MET A 1 -4.33 -1.81 14.46
C MET A 1 -3.78 -2.89 13.55
N GLU A 2 -4.12 -2.86 12.28
CA GLU A 2 -3.70 -3.88 11.32
C GLU A 2 -3.54 -3.32 9.92
N LEU A 3 -2.79 -4.06 9.08
CA LEU A 3 -2.69 -3.78 7.65
C LEU A 3 -3.56 -4.77 6.90
N ILE A 4 -4.40 -4.25 6.00
CA ILE A 4 -5.28 -5.05 5.15
C ILE A 4 -4.92 -4.73 3.70
N ARG A 5 -4.74 -5.76 2.86
CA ARG A 5 -4.51 -5.51 1.43
C ARG A 5 -5.71 -4.78 0.84
N VAL A 6 -5.46 -3.83 -0.05
CA VAL A 6 -6.57 -3.03 -0.61
C VAL A 6 -7.62 -3.90 -1.28
N GLN A 7 -7.23 -5.01 -1.92
CA GLN A 7 -8.17 -5.93 -2.56
C GLN A 7 -9.03 -6.71 -1.57
N ASP A 8 -8.64 -6.74 -0.29
CA ASP A 8 -9.39 -7.41 0.78
C ASP A 8 -10.09 -6.41 1.70
N SER A 9 -9.95 -5.11 1.44
CA SER A 9 -10.50 -4.05 2.28
C SER A 9 -11.94 -3.71 1.90
N ASP A 10 -12.58 -2.86 2.71
CA ASP A 10 -13.84 -2.22 2.33
C ASP A 10 -13.51 -1.19 1.25
N TYR A 11 -13.92 -1.45 0.01
CA TYR A 11 -13.54 -0.63 -1.14
C TYR A 11 -14.06 0.80 -1.04
N ARG A 12 -15.23 0.98 -0.48
CA ARG A 12 -15.80 2.32 -0.32
C ARG A 12 -15.00 3.14 0.68
N LYS A 13 -14.65 2.55 1.81
CA LYS A 13 -13.81 3.22 2.81
C LYS A 13 -12.41 3.53 2.26
N THR A 14 -11.83 2.60 1.51
CA THR A 14 -10.52 2.80 0.89
C THR A 14 -10.58 3.92 -0.14
N TYR A 15 -11.63 3.96 -0.96
CA TYR A 15 -11.82 5.03 -1.92
C TYR A 15 -11.93 6.40 -1.23
N GLU A 16 -12.73 6.48 -0.18
CA GLU A 16 -12.90 7.72 0.59
C GLU A 16 -11.57 8.17 1.21
N LEU A 17 -10.77 7.21 1.70
CA LEU A 17 -9.43 7.51 2.22
C LEU A 17 -8.55 8.13 1.14
N TYR A 18 -8.50 7.53 -0.06
CA TYR A 18 -7.69 8.07 -1.16
C TYR A 18 -8.15 9.46 -1.60
N MET A 19 -9.43 9.76 -1.44
CA MET A 19 -9.95 11.09 -1.78
C MET A 19 -9.41 12.19 -0.85
N THR A 20 -8.85 11.83 0.31
CA THR A 20 -8.22 12.79 1.22
C THR A 20 -6.75 13.04 0.89
N PHE A 21 -6.16 12.26 -0.05
CA PHE A 21 -4.74 12.36 -0.38
C PHE A 21 -4.51 13.34 -1.53
N PRO A 22 -3.41 14.12 -1.49
CA PRO A 22 -2.99 14.90 -2.66
C PRO A 22 -2.45 13.99 -3.77
N GLU A 23 -2.17 14.56 -4.92
CA GLU A 23 -1.59 13.83 -6.03
C GLU A 23 -0.19 13.29 -5.69
N ASN A 24 0.58 14.05 -4.91
CA ASN A 24 1.91 13.65 -4.47
C ASN A 24 2.11 14.12 -3.05
N GLU A 25 2.57 13.23 -2.18
CA GLU A 25 2.87 13.53 -0.78
C GLU A 25 4.23 12.95 -0.41
N ASN A 26 5.23 13.81 -0.29
CA ASN A 26 6.59 13.39 0.12
C ASN A 26 7.14 12.23 -0.73
N GLY A 27 6.91 12.29 -2.04
CA GLY A 27 7.36 11.25 -2.96
C GLY A 27 6.40 10.08 -3.15
N TYR A 28 5.33 10.00 -2.36
CA TYR A 28 4.28 9.01 -2.60
C TYR A 28 3.32 9.52 -3.67
N MET A 29 3.22 8.77 -4.77
CA MET A 29 2.34 9.11 -5.88
C MET A 29 0.97 8.49 -5.68
N ASN A 30 -0.07 9.32 -5.65
CA ASN A 30 -1.45 8.85 -5.59
C ASN A 30 -1.92 8.51 -7.00
N ASN A 31 -1.77 7.24 -7.38
CA ASN A 31 -2.09 6.78 -8.74
C ASN A 31 -3.58 6.81 -9.07
N VAL A 32 -4.43 7.01 -8.08
CA VAL A 32 -5.88 7.09 -8.27
C VAL A 32 -6.42 8.50 -8.08
N TYR A 33 -5.51 9.49 -8.08
CA TYR A 33 -5.92 10.88 -7.94
C TYR A 33 -6.87 11.27 -9.08
N GLY A 34 -8.02 11.80 -8.72
CA GLY A 34 -9.03 12.20 -9.69
C GLY A 34 -9.92 11.07 -10.22
N TYR A 35 -9.71 9.84 -9.77
CA TYR A 35 -10.54 8.71 -10.22
C TYR A 35 -11.94 8.80 -9.64
N ASN A 36 -12.95 8.39 -10.43
CA ASN A 36 -14.28 8.11 -9.89
C ASN A 36 -14.27 6.69 -9.27
N TYR A 37 -15.38 6.32 -8.65
CA TYR A 37 -15.45 5.04 -7.93
C TYR A 37 -15.29 3.84 -8.87
N GLU A 38 -15.84 3.89 -10.08
CA GLU A 38 -15.71 2.80 -11.05
C GLU A 38 -14.27 2.61 -11.47
N GLN A 39 -13.55 3.70 -11.75
CA GLN A 39 -12.12 3.64 -12.09
C GLN A 39 -11.31 3.10 -10.92
N PHE A 40 -11.68 3.46 -9.71
CA PHE A 40 -11.03 2.95 -8.50
C PHE A 40 -11.20 1.44 -8.38
N LEU A 41 -12.39 0.91 -8.65
CA LEU A 41 -12.64 -0.54 -8.60
C LEU A 41 -11.81 -1.29 -9.65
N GLU A 42 -11.64 -0.73 -10.84
CA GLU A 42 -10.77 -1.30 -11.86
C GLU A 42 -9.32 -1.34 -11.39
N TRP A 43 -8.88 -0.28 -10.71
CA TRP A 43 -7.54 -0.22 -10.14
C TRP A 43 -7.33 -1.30 -9.06
N ILE A 44 -8.35 -1.56 -8.23
CA ILE A 44 -8.29 -2.64 -7.22
C ILE A 44 -8.04 -3.99 -7.89
N GLU A 45 -8.71 -4.27 -9.01
CA GLU A 45 -8.49 -5.52 -9.75
C GLU A 45 -7.06 -5.61 -10.30
N LYS A 46 -6.53 -4.50 -10.81
CA LYS A 46 -5.13 -4.45 -11.24
C LYS A 46 -4.19 -4.73 -10.09
N LYS A 47 -4.45 -4.15 -8.92
CA LYS A 47 -3.62 -4.39 -7.74
C LYS A 47 -3.64 -5.85 -7.32
N ARG A 48 -4.80 -6.50 -7.42
CA ARG A 48 -4.91 -7.93 -7.13
C ARG A 48 -3.98 -8.74 -8.05
N ASN A 49 -4.03 -8.46 -9.34
CA ASN A 49 -3.20 -9.17 -10.31
C ASN A 49 -1.72 -8.84 -10.14
N TRP A 50 -1.37 -7.58 -9.91
CA TRP A 50 0.02 -7.15 -9.74
C TRP A 50 0.65 -7.76 -8.49
N SER A 51 -0.10 -7.90 -7.41
CA SER A 51 0.41 -8.52 -6.19
C SER A 51 0.75 -10.00 -6.40
N LEU A 52 0.13 -10.63 -7.39
CA LEU A 52 0.39 -12.02 -7.78
C LEU A 52 1.42 -12.13 -8.92
N GLY A 53 1.97 -11.00 -9.37
CA GLY A 53 2.90 -10.97 -10.49
C GLY A 53 2.25 -11.11 -11.85
N LYS A 54 0.93 -10.92 -11.95
CA LYS A 54 0.17 -11.04 -13.19
C LYS A 54 -0.10 -9.68 -13.81
N GLU A 55 -0.12 -9.64 -15.14
CA GLU A 55 -0.50 -8.45 -15.91
C GLU A 55 0.30 -7.19 -15.57
N LEU A 56 1.56 -7.37 -15.14
CA LEU A 56 2.42 -6.24 -14.80
C LEU A 56 2.83 -5.49 -16.07
N PRO A 57 2.81 -4.14 -16.04
CA PRO A 57 3.42 -3.36 -17.11
C PRO A 57 4.91 -3.69 -17.23
N GLU A 58 5.45 -3.54 -18.44
CA GLU A 58 6.87 -3.80 -18.67
C GLU A 58 7.75 -2.95 -17.75
N GLY A 59 8.73 -3.58 -17.13
CA GLY A 59 9.66 -2.92 -16.21
C GLY A 59 9.15 -2.75 -14.80
N PHE A 60 7.91 -3.16 -14.51
CA PHE A 60 7.35 -3.07 -13.16
C PHE A 60 7.60 -4.35 -12.39
N VAL A 61 7.75 -4.23 -11.08
CA VAL A 61 7.85 -5.38 -10.17
C VAL A 61 6.51 -5.57 -9.45
N PRO A 62 6.20 -6.80 -8.99
CA PRO A 62 4.99 -7.02 -8.19
C PRO A 62 4.98 -6.12 -6.95
N ASP A 63 3.82 -5.64 -6.56
CA ASP A 63 3.67 -4.87 -5.33
C ASP A 63 2.34 -5.20 -4.67
N THR A 64 2.26 -4.88 -3.37
CA THR A 64 1.02 -4.97 -2.62
C THR A 64 0.79 -3.65 -1.89
N THR A 65 -0.41 -3.11 -2.00
CA THR A 65 -0.79 -1.92 -1.25
C THR A 65 -1.68 -2.35 -0.09
N TYR A 66 -1.32 -1.87 1.10
CA TYR A 66 -2.06 -2.14 2.34
C TYR A 66 -2.73 -0.87 2.83
N VAL A 67 -3.88 -1.03 3.45
CA VAL A 67 -4.55 0.03 4.20
C VAL A 67 -4.26 -0.19 5.68
N LEU A 68 -3.85 0.85 6.38
CA LEU A 68 -3.69 0.80 7.84
C LEU A 68 -5.03 1.13 8.48
N VAL A 69 -5.53 0.18 9.27
CA VAL A 69 -6.84 0.28 9.91
C VAL A 69 -6.66 0.26 11.43
N ASP A 70 -7.23 1.25 12.10
CA ASP A 70 -7.22 1.35 13.57
C ASP A 70 -8.67 1.43 14.05
N GLU A 71 -9.16 0.36 14.70
CA GLU A 71 -10.53 0.27 15.21
C GLU A 71 -11.56 0.65 14.12
N ASP A 72 -11.47 0.00 12.96
CA ASP A 72 -12.34 0.22 11.80
C ASP A 72 -12.17 1.60 11.12
N VAL A 73 -11.22 2.40 11.55
CA VAL A 73 -10.90 3.68 10.93
C VAL A 73 -9.73 3.51 9.97
N TYR A 74 -9.92 3.88 8.71
CA TYR A 74 -8.89 3.80 7.67
C TYR A 74 -8.06 5.08 7.71
N VAL A 75 -6.78 4.97 8.10
CA VAL A 75 -5.94 6.13 8.38
C VAL A 75 -4.86 6.41 7.35
N GLY A 76 -4.44 5.41 6.59
CA GLY A 76 -3.39 5.59 5.60
C GLY A 76 -3.16 4.37 4.75
N VAL A 77 -2.23 4.48 3.81
CA VAL A 77 -1.87 3.38 2.91
C VAL A 77 -0.37 3.18 2.90
N PHE A 78 0.04 1.93 2.70
CA PHE A 78 1.45 1.53 2.63
C PHE A 78 1.64 0.61 1.44
N ASN A 79 2.55 0.94 0.54
CA ASN A 79 2.83 0.15 -0.65
C ASN A 79 4.17 -0.57 -0.49
N LEU A 80 4.15 -1.89 -0.61
CA LEU A 80 5.34 -2.74 -0.49
C LEU A 80 5.66 -3.36 -1.85
N ARG A 81 6.84 -3.07 -2.40
CA ARG A 81 7.33 -3.72 -3.61
C ARG A 81 7.88 -5.11 -3.28
N HIS A 82 7.56 -6.08 -4.13
CA HIS A 82 7.98 -7.47 -3.97
C HIS A 82 9.28 -7.74 -4.72
N CYS A 83 10.26 -6.87 -4.58
CA CYS A 83 11.55 -7.06 -5.24
C CYS A 83 12.58 -7.50 -4.21
N LEU A 84 12.82 -8.82 -4.14
CA LEU A 84 13.65 -9.41 -3.11
C LEU A 84 15.08 -8.86 -3.12
N ASN A 85 15.71 -8.79 -4.30
CA ASN A 85 17.09 -8.33 -4.40
C ASN A 85 17.24 -6.87 -4.00
N ASP A 86 16.33 -6.02 -4.49
CA ASP A 86 16.35 -4.60 -4.15
C ASP A 86 16.03 -4.41 -2.68
N PHE A 87 15.10 -5.20 -2.14
CA PHE A 87 14.77 -5.12 -0.73
C PHE A 87 15.99 -5.43 0.15
N LEU A 88 16.76 -6.47 -0.20
CA LEU A 88 17.96 -6.83 0.54
C LEU A 88 19.05 -5.76 0.47
N ARG A 89 19.14 -5.04 -0.66
CA ARG A 89 20.15 -3.99 -0.83
C ARG A 89 19.74 -2.68 -0.17
N GLU A 90 18.50 -2.28 -0.37
CA GLU A 90 18.02 -0.94 -0.02
C GLU A 90 17.07 -0.94 1.18
N GLY A 91 16.64 -2.12 1.61
CA GLY A 91 15.77 -2.27 2.78
C GLY A 91 14.45 -1.55 2.62
N PRO A 92 14.03 -0.74 3.62
CA PRO A 92 12.72 -0.11 3.60
C PRO A 92 12.55 0.99 2.55
N GLY A 93 13.57 1.25 1.72
CA GLY A 93 13.48 2.22 0.63
C GLY A 93 12.42 1.87 -0.42
N HIS A 94 11.89 0.64 -0.41
CA HIS A 94 10.86 0.20 -1.33
C HIS A 94 9.45 0.26 -0.74
N ILE A 95 9.29 0.91 0.40
CA ILE A 95 7.97 1.13 1.01
C ILE A 95 7.58 2.59 0.84
N GLY A 96 6.50 2.82 0.09
CA GLY A 96 5.89 4.14 -0.02
C GLY A 96 4.65 4.20 0.86
N TYR A 97 4.34 5.37 1.42
CA TYR A 97 3.16 5.48 2.27
C TYR A 97 2.59 6.90 2.27
N CYS A 98 1.32 6.99 2.66
CA CYS A 98 0.63 8.26 2.84
C CYS A 98 -0.39 8.12 3.97
N ILE A 99 -0.36 9.02 4.94
CA ILE A 99 -1.32 9.07 6.04
C ILE A 99 -2.28 10.23 5.78
N SER A 100 -3.58 10.00 5.99
CA SER A 100 -4.58 11.04 5.84
C SER A 100 -4.26 12.20 6.78
N GLU A 101 -4.40 13.44 6.27
CA GLU A 101 -4.00 14.65 6.98
C GLU A 101 -4.59 14.74 8.39
N LYS A 102 -5.84 14.36 8.56
CA LYS A 102 -6.50 14.45 9.88
C LYS A 102 -6.00 13.44 10.91
N TYR A 103 -5.19 12.47 10.48
CA TYR A 103 -4.62 11.46 11.39
C TYR A 103 -3.12 11.62 11.59
N ARG A 104 -2.51 12.65 11.03
CA ARG A 104 -1.08 12.90 11.16
C ARG A 104 -0.73 13.32 12.59
N GLY A 105 0.54 13.09 12.97
CA GLY A 105 1.04 13.45 14.29
C GLY A 105 0.62 12.50 15.40
N ARG A 106 0.09 11.33 15.07
CA ARG A 106 -0.36 10.33 16.04
C ARG A 106 0.47 9.05 16.02
N GLY A 107 1.58 9.04 15.29
CA GLY A 107 2.47 7.89 15.23
C GLY A 107 2.02 6.78 14.26
N TYR A 108 1.01 7.01 13.44
CA TYR A 108 0.53 6.00 12.51
C TYR A 108 1.57 5.62 11.45
N ALA A 109 2.34 6.60 10.96
CA ALA A 109 3.39 6.32 9.97
C ALA A 109 4.41 5.33 10.53
N THR A 110 4.88 5.57 11.75
CA THR A 110 5.85 4.68 12.40
C THR A 110 5.28 3.29 12.64
N LYS A 111 4.07 3.21 13.16
CA LYS A 111 3.42 1.91 13.42
C LYS A 111 3.13 1.16 12.13
N GLY A 112 2.67 1.86 11.10
CA GLY A 112 2.38 1.25 9.80
C GLY A 112 3.64 0.75 9.12
N LEU A 113 4.73 1.50 9.17
CA LEU A 113 6.03 1.06 8.65
C LEU A 113 6.49 -0.20 9.33
N LYS A 114 6.37 -0.27 10.65
CA LYS A 114 6.74 -1.46 11.41
C LYS A 114 5.95 -2.68 10.98
N LEU A 115 4.63 -2.54 10.84
CA LEU A 115 3.76 -3.62 10.39
C LEU A 115 4.09 -4.03 8.95
N THR A 116 4.42 -3.07 8.10
CA THR A 116 4.79 -3.35 6.70
C THR A 116 6.10 -4.13 6.65
N LEU A 117 7.07 -3.78 7.49
CA LEU A 117 8.33 -4.53 7.58
C LEU A 117 8.09 -5.96 8.06
N GLU A 118 7.16 -6.18 8.97
CA GLU A 118 6.78 -7.53 9.39
C GLU A 118 6.21 -8.33 8.21
N LYS A 119 5.36 -7.72 7.40
CA LYS A 119 4.84 -8.37 6.18
C LYS A 119 5.96 -8.70 5.21
N ALA A 120 6.93 -7.78 5.02
CA ALA A 120 8.08 -8.02 4.17
C ALA A 120 8.93 -9.17 4.69
N GLY A 121 9.16 -9.24 6.00
CA GLY A 121 9.92 -10.32 6.64
C GLY A 121 9.26 -11.68 6.46
N GLN A 122 7.95 -11.76 6.62
CA GLN A 122 7.17 -12.98 6.38
C GLN A 122 7.32 -13.43 4.93
N ARG A 123 7.27 -12.48 4.00
CA ARG A 123 7.42 -12.77 2.58
C ARG A 123 8.81 -13.30 2.24
N LEU A 124 9.84 -12.68 2.79
CA LEU A 124 11.22 -13.12 2.60
C LEU A 124 11.42 -14.53 3.17
N SER A 125 10.86 -14.81 4.33
CA SER A 125 10.94 -16.13 4.95
C SER A 125 10.30 -17.21 4.07
N LEU A 126 9.16 -16.91 3.44
CA LEU A 126 8.50 -17.84 2.53
C LEU A 126 9.33 -18.12 1.28
N ILE A 127 10.06 -17.13 0.80
CA ILE A 127 10.90 -17.26 -0.40
C ILE A 127 12.14 -18.09 -0.10
N HIS A 128 12.69 -17.98 1.10
CA HIS A 128 13.93 -18.66 1.47
C HIS A 128 13.74 -20.10 1.99
N ILE A 129 12.52 -20.52 2.13
CA ILE A 129 12.20 -21.89 2.47
C ILE A 129 12.17 -22.76 1.22
#